data_c44c87063edc448ef4a86dad040f3612
#
_entry.id   c44c87063edc448ef4a86dad040f3612
#
_cell.length_a   1.000
_cell.length_b   1.000
_cell.length_c   1.000
_cell.angle_alpha   90.00
_cell.angle_beta   90.00
_cell.angle_gamma   90.00
#
_symmetry.space_group_name_H-M   'P 1'
#
loop_
_entity.id
_entity.type
_entity.pdbx_description
1 polymer ?
#
loop_
_entity_poly.entity_id
_entity_poly.type
_entity_poly.pdbx_seq_one_letter_code
_entity_poly.pdbx_strand_id
1 'polypeptide(L)'
;RYNVLSVAELKKADIVFTENFFRIAKQLATGKVNPKKMYGDWEPYIPENNYAALLHKSLADQKVYAVLEDIKPKSELYNKYKKAFAKYVPIVSKDTLSAEGLLRKKVWVNFERTKWLQPNLGENYVWINLPQYDLQVVENGSITDSYKVIIGKKERKTPILSSAFNGIIVNPKWTVPPTILKNDVVPKATANRGYFASNRLTIFDKKSGKQVSPNNWNPANYASYRYVQQTGRLNSLGQIK
;
A
#
# COMPACT_ATOMS: atom_id res chain seq x y z
N ARG A 1 -18.89 10.20 50.83
CA ARG A 1 -18.64 11.64 50.54
C ARG A 1 -18.20 11.71 49.07
N TYR A 2 -19.04 12.25 48.20
CA TYR A 2 -18.63 12.57 46.86
C TYR A 2 -17.71 13.80 46.94
N ASN A 3 -16.45 13.66 46.52
CA ASN A 3 -15.58 14.84 46.35
C ASN A 3 -16.15 15.67 45.18
N VAL A 4 -16.70 16.82 45.49
CA VAL A 4 -17.14 17.80 44.49
C VAL A 4 -15.87 18.45 43.94
N LEU A 5 -15.59 18.24 42.66
CA LEU A 5 -14.45 18.85 41.98
C LEU A 5 -14.58 20.38 41.94
N SER A 6 -13.50 21.08 42.17
CA SER A 6 -13.44 22.53 41.99
C SER A 6 -13.62 22.91 40.52
N VAL A 7 -14.01 24.16 40.26
CA VAL A 7 -14.14 24.68 38.88
C VAL A 7 -12.83 24.53 38.08
N ALA A 8 -11.69 24.69 38.74
CA ALA A 8 -10.37 24.51 38.10
C ALA A 8 -10.12 23.05 37.71
N GLU A 9 -10.49 22.09 38.57
CA GLU A 9 -10.38 20.65 38.25
C GLU A 9 -11.33 20.22 37.15
N LEU A 10 -12.57 20.77 37.14
CA LEU A 10 -13.53 20.51 36.08
C LEU A 10 -13.01 21.01 34.71
N LYS A 11 -12.46 22.24 34.65
CA LYS A 11 -11.86 22.77 33.42
C LYS A 11 -10.67 21.91 32.93
N LYS A 12 -9.81 21.46 33.87
CA LYS A 12 -8.70 20.57 33.53
C LYS A 12 -9.18 19.22 33.00
N ALA A 13 -10.20 18.64 33.62
CA ALA A 13 -10.79 17.38 33.19
C ALA A 13 -11.40 17.52 31.79
N ASP A 14 -12.12 18.59 31.49
CA ASP A 14 -12.72 18.85 30.19
C ASP A 14 -11.66 18.92 29.08
N ILE A 15 -10.56 19.63 29.29
CA ILE A 15 -9.44 19.66 28.33
C ILE A 15 -8.88 18.26 28.10
N VAL A 16 -8.61 17.51 29.18
CA VAL A 16 -8.05 16.15 29.08
C VAL A 16 -9.01 15.21 28.35
N PHE A 17 -10.30 15.27 28.61
CA PHE A 17 -11.30 14.45 27.91
C PHE A 17 -11.41 14.81 26.42
N THR A 18 -11.42 16.10 26.09
CA THR A 18 -11.46 16.61 24.73
C THR A 18 -10.23 16.14 23.91
N GLU A 19 -9.03 16.34 24.46
CA GLU A 19 -7.78 15.87 23.81
C GLU A 19 -7.78 14.36 23.62
N ASN A 20 -8.22 13.60 24.63
CA ASN A 20 -8.31 12.14 24.53
C ASN A 20 -9.34 11.70 23.48
N PHE A 21 -10.49 12.38 23.39
CA PHE A 21 -11.46 12.08 22.34
C PHE A 21 -10.84 12.24 20.95
N PHE A 22 -10.19 13.37 20.67
CA PHE A 22 -9.55 13.61 19.38
C PHE A 22 -8.47 12.58 19.07
N ARG A 23 -7.63 12.27 20.05
CA ARG A 23 -6.58 11.27 19.90
C ARG A 23 -7.14 9.88 19.62
N ILE A 24 -8.15 9.44 20.37
CA ILE A 24 -8.77 8.13 20.20
C ILE A 24 -9.52 8.06 18.86
N ALA A 25 -10.33 9.07 18.55
CA ALA A 25 -11.08 9.15 17.30
C ALA A 25 -10.13 9.03 16.08
N LYS A 26 -9.06 9.81 16.07
CA LYS A 26 -8.04 9.73 15.02
C LYS A 26 -7.39 8.36 14.94
N GLN A 27 -7.01 7.76 16.07
CA GLN A 27 -6.38 6.44 16.10
C GLN A 27 -7.33 5.31 15.66
N LEU A 28 -8.61 5.42 15.94
CA LEU A 28 -9.61 4.46 15.49
C LEU A 28 -9.81 4.54 13.97
N ALA A 29 -9.86 5.74 13.42
CA ALA A 29 -10.05 5.96 11.99
C ALA A 29 -8.80 5.66 11.15
N THR A 30 -7.60 6.09 11.59
CA THR A 30 -6.38 6.10 10.78
C THR A 30 -5.22 5.27 11.34
N GLY A 31 -5.41 4.63 12.50
CA GLY A 31 -4.35 3.88 13.18
C GLY A 31 -3.45 4.74 14.07
N LYS A 32 -2.61 4.07 14.86
CA LYS A 32 -1.69 4.70 15.82
C LYS A 32 -0.42 5.23 15.16
N VAL A 33 -0.07 4.72 14.00
CA VAL A 33 1.20 4.96 13.32
C VAL A 33 0.95 5.64 11.99
N ASN A 34 1.82 6.58 11.60
CA ASN A 34 1.78 7.18 10.27
C ASN A 34 2.50 6.24 9.28
N PRO A 35 1.79 5.61 8.33
CA PRO A 35 2.39 4.68 7.38
C PRO A 35 3.43 5.33 6.48
N LYS A 36 3.26 6.58 6.09
CA LYS A 36 4.21 7.32 5.25
C LYS A 36 5.57 7.51 5.94
N LYS A 37 5.57 7.71 7.27
CA LYS A 37 6.83 7.78 8.05
C LYS A 37 7.54 6.42 8.16
N MET A 38 6.78 5.32 8.13
CA MET A 38 7.35 3.97 8.25
C MET A 38 7.80 3.38 6.92
N TYR A 39 7.07 3.63 5.85
CA TYR A 39 7.24 2.93 4.57
C TYR A 39 7.62 3.86 3.41
N GLY A 40 7.60 5.19 3.61
CA GLY A 40 7.96 6.16 2.58
C GLY A 40 7.00 6.19 1.39
N ASP A 41 6.87 5.05 0.73
CA ASP A 41 6.14 4.87 -0.53
C ASP A 41 4.65 4.50 -0.33
N TRP A 42 4.16 4.43 0.92
CA TRP A 42 2.76 4.10 1.18
C TRP A 42 1.89 5.36 1.12
N GLU A 43 0.95 5.37 0.20
CA GLU A 43 -0.13 6.37 0.16
C GLU A 43 -1.36 5.79 0.88
N PRO A 44 -1.56 6.13 2.19
CA PRO A 44 -2.68 5.62 2.95
C PRO A 44 -3.98 6.30 2.55
N TYR A 45 -5.08 5.57 2.64
CA TYR A 45 -6.38 6.20 2.70
C TYR A 45 -6.52 6.99 4.01
N ILE A 46 -6.88 8.25 3.91
CA ILE A 46 -7.14 9.11 5.06
C ILE A 46 -8.59 9.59 4.96
N PRO A 47 -9.49 9.12 5.85
CA PRO A 47 -10.88 9.58 5.84
C PRO A 47 -10.97 11.06 6.23
N GLU A 48 -11.81 11.80 5.54
CA GLU A 48 -12.13 13.17 5.88
C GLU A 48 -13.12 13.21 7.05
N ASN A 49 -12.59 13.32 8.27
CA ASN A 49 -13.38 13.40 9.48
C ASN A 49 -13.27 14.77 10.13
N ASN A 50 -14.40 15.41 10.37
CA ASN A 50 -14.47 16.58 11.24
C ASN A 50 -14.62 16.13 12.70
N TYR A 51 -13.50 15.91 13.36
CA TYR A 51 -13.50 15.40 14.75
C TYR A 51 -14.17 16.36 15.75
N ALA A 52 -14.16 17.69 15.51
CA ALA A 52 -14.83 18.64 16.38
C ALA A 52 -16.36 18.49 16.26
N ALA A 53 -16.89 18.37 15.03
CA ALA A 53 -18.31 18.11 14.83
C ALA A 53 -18.73 16.75 15.42
N LEU A 54 -17.88 15.73 15.32
CA LEU A 54 -18.14 14.41 15.93
C LEU A 54 -18.18 14.49 17.46
N LEU A 55 -17.28 15.25 18.08
CA LEU A 55 -17.33 15.48 19.54
C LEU A 55 -18.63 16.18 19.94
N HIS A 56 -18.95 17.28 19.27
CA HIS A 56 -20.18 18.03 19.53
C HIS A 56 -21.42 17.15 19.43
N LYS A 57 -21.53 16.37 18.37
CA LYS A 57 -22.62 15.41 18.18
C LYS A 57 -22.66 14.36 19.28
N SER A 58 -21.49 13.80 19.65
CA SER A 58 -21.40 12.75 20.67
C SER A 58 -21.86 13.24 22.07
N LEU A 59 -21.60 14.50 22.38
CA LEU A 59 -22.04 15.13 23.63
C LEU A 59 -23.53 15.44 23.59
N ALA A 60 -24.01 16.04 22.49
CA ALA A 60 -25.44 16.36 22.33
C ALA A 60 -26.33 15.11 22.42
N ASP A 61 -25.90 14.02 21.77
CA ASP A 61 -26.65 12.75 21.73
C ASP A 61 -26.37 11.85 22.95
N GLN A 62 -25.40 12.22 23.82
CA GLN A 62 -24.89 11.40 24.92
C GLN A 62 -24.45 10.00 24.46
N LYS A 63 -23.86 9.90 23.26
CA LYS A 63 -23.51 8.62 22.59
C LYS A 63 -22.05 8.58 22.13
N VAL A 64 -21.10 8.96 23.00
CA VAL A 64 -19.67 8.99 22.68
C VAL A 64 -19.17 7.65 22.09
N TYR A 65 -19.57 6.54 22.73
CA TYR A 65 -19.14 5.21 22.26
C TYR A 65 -19.65 4.90 20.84
N ALA A 66 -20.91 5.19 20.56
CA ALA A 66 -21.50 4.91 19.23
C ALA A 66 -20.82 5.73 18.12
N VAL A 67 -20.52 7.00 18.38
CA VAL A 67 -19.78 7.85 17.43
C VAL A 67 -18.36 7.33 17.20
N LEU A 68 -17.66 6.87 18.24
CA LEU A 68 -16.33 6.26 18.10
C LEU A 68 -16.36 4.90 17.40
N GLU A 69 -17.43 4.11 17.53
CA GLU A 69 -17.59 2.88 16.75
C GLU A 69 -17.85 3.19 15.26
N ASP A 70 -18.59 4.26 14.97
CA ASP A 70 -19.00 4.60 13.60
C ASP A 70 -17.83 5.10 12.72
N ILE A 71 -16.82 5.74 13.31
CA ILE A 71 -15.65 6.24 12.55
C ILE A 71 -14.62 5.16 12.19
N LYS A 72 -14.77 3.94 12.71
CA LYS A 72 -13.87 2.82 12.37
C LYS A 72 -14.05 2.39 10.92
N PRO A 73 -13.01 1.88 10.27
CA PRO A 73 -13.13 1.31 8.92
C PRO A 73 -14.21 0.23 8.86
N LYS A 74 -14.98 0.24 7.77
CA LYS A 74 -16.12 -0.69 7.57
C LYS A 74 -15.78 -1.88 6.67
N SER A 75 -14.54 -1.95 6.13
CA SER A 75 -14.16 -3.00 5.19
C SER A 75 -14.25 -4.41 5.82
N GLU A 76 -14.55 -5.39 4.99
CA GLU A 76 -14.59 -6.80 5.43
C GLU A 76 -13.26 -7.25 6.02
N LEU A 77 -12.14 -6.83 5.40
CA LEU A 77 -10.80 -7.15 5.87
C LEU A 77 -10.54 -6.58 7.27
N TYR A 78 -10.92 -5.33 7.52
CA TYR A 78 -10.84 -4.74 8.85
C TYR A 78 -11.63 -5.56 9.89
N ASN A 79 -12.85 -5.96 9.54
CA ASN A 79 -13.71 -6.75 10.44
C ASN A 79 -13.14 -8.15 10.71
N LYS A 80 -12.54 -8.81 9.71
CA LYS A 80 -11.83 -10.09 9.89
C LYS A 80 -10.64 -9.93 10.84
N TYR A 81 -9.82 -8.89 10.66
CA TYR A 81 -8.69 -8.63 11.56
C TYR A 81 -9.13 -8.16 12.95
N LYS A 82 -10.23 -7.41 13.08
CA LYS A 82 -10.82 -7.05 14.39
C LYS A 82 -11.19 -8.31 15.19
N LYS A 83 -11.81 -9.30 14.55
CA LYS A 83 -12.13 -10.60 15.19
C LYS A 83 -10.87 -11.37 15.57
N ALA A 84 -9.88 -11.45 14.67
CA ALA A 84 -8.61 -12.09 14.97
C ALA A 84 -7.86 -11.37 16.10
N PHE A 85 -7.84 -10.04 16.11
CA PHE A 85 -7.25 -9.26 17.18
C PHE A 85 -7.87 -9.57 18.54
N ALA A 86 -9.21 -9.61 18.62
CA ALA A 86 -9.93 -9.93 19.85
C ALA A 86 -9.60 -11.36 20.35
N LYS A 87 -9.37 -12.31 19.44
CA LYS A 87 -9.04 -13.71 19.79
C LYS A 87 -7.59 -13.88 20.27
N TYR A 88 -6.63 -13.26 19.59
CA TYR A 88 -5.20 -13.59 19.80
C TYR A 88 -4.44 -12.58 20.64
N VAL A 89 -4.85 -11.32 20.69
CA VAL A 89 -4.10 -10.27 21.41
C VAL A 89 -4.28 -10.30 22.91
N PRO A 90 -5.46 -10.66 23.50
CA PRO A 90 -5.62 -10.75 24.94
C PRO A 90 -4.80 -11.86 25.60
N ILE A 91 -4.30 -12.84 24.85
CA ILE A 91 -3.46 -13.90 25.38
C ILE A 91 -2.13 -13.30 25.82
N VAL A 92 -1.96 -13.14 27.13
CA VAL A 92 -0.75 -12.56 27.73
C VAL A 92 0.34 -13.62 27.77
N SER A 93 1.08 -13.77 26.68
CA SER A 93 2.37 -14.46 26.71
C SER A 93 3.47 -13.45 27.01
N LYS A 94 4.27 -13.70 28.05
CA LYS A 94 5.47 -12.92 28.35
C LYS A 94 6.55 -13.12 27.29
N ASP A 95 6.54 -14.26 26.62
CA ASP A 95 7.48 -14.60 25.57
C ASP A 95 7.01 -14.06 24.20
N THR A 96 7.63 -12.95 23.80
CA THR A 96 7.35 -12.29 22.52
C THR A 96 8.01 -12.94 21.31
N LEU A 97 8.89 -13.94 21.52
CA LEU A 97 9.61 -14.69 20.49
C LEU A 97 9.00 -16.07 20.22
N SER A 98 8.10 -16.54 21.09
CA SER A 98 7.34 -17.75 20.83
C SER A 98 6.50 -17.66 19.56
N ALA A 99 6.10 -18.79 18.99
CA ALA A 99 5.23 -18.85 17.82
C ALA A 99 3.92 -18.06 18.04
N GLU A 100 3.33 -18.16 19.24
CA GLU A 100 2.15 -17.37 19.62
C GLU A 100 2.45 -15.88 19.72
N GLY A 101 3.57 -15.48 20.32
CA GLY A 101 4.00 -14.08 20.41
C GLY A 101 4.23 -13.47 19.04
N LEU A 102 4.83 -14.21 18.11
CA LEU A 102 5.01 -13.79 16.72
C LEU A 102 3.67 -13.69 15.97
N LEU A 103 2.75 -14.62 16.18
CA LEU A 103 1.40 -14.57 15.60
C LEU A 103 0.64 -13.33 16.08
N ARG A 104 0.67 -13.04 17.37
CA ARG A 104 0.06 -11.83 17.96
C ARG A 104 0.61 -10.55 17.30
N LYS A 105 1.94 -10.44 17.19
CA LYS A 105 2.57 -9.29 16.52
C LYS A 105 2.10 -9.15 15.09
N LYS A 106 2.03 -10.25 14.32
CA LYS A 106 1.51 -10.26 12.95
C LYS A 106 0.07 -9.80 12.88
N VAL A 107 -0.80 -10.32 13.76
CA VAL A 107 -2.22 -9.94 13.83
C VAL A 107 -2.34 -8.45 14.16
N TRP A 108 -1.62 -7.96 15.16
CA TRP A 108 -1.64 -6.54 15.55
C TRP A 108 -1.20 -5.63 14.41
N VAL A 109 -0.02 -5.89 13.85
CA VAL A 109 0.52 -5.07 12.75
C VAL A 109 -0.42 -5.04 11.55
N ASN A 110 -0.98 -6.19 11.17
CA ASN A 110 -1.90 -6.25 10.04
C ASN A 110 -3.25 -5.61 10.37
N PHE A 111 -3.73 -5.70 11.59
CA PHE A 111 -4.92 -4.97 12.02
C PHE A 111 -4.74 -3.45 11.91
N GLU A 112 -3.58 -2.91 12.33
CA GLU A 112 -3.28 -1.48 12.12
C GLU A 112 -3.22 -1.13 10.62
N ARG A 113 -2.59 -1.98 9.78
CA ARG A 113 -2.50 -1.77 8.34
C ARG A 113 -3.85 -1.74 7.63
N THR A 114 -4.85 -2.49 8.11
CA THR A 114 -6.19 -2.45 7.50
C THR A 114 -6.86 -1.08 7.59
N LYS A 115 -6.46 -0.24 8.52
CA LYS A 115 -6.98 1.13 8.66
C LYS A 115 -6.44 2.10 7.60
N TRP A 116 -5.38 1.71 6.89
CA TRP A 116 -4.73 2.52 5.86
C TRP A 116 -5.18 2.16 4.45
N LEU A 117 -5.97 1.11 4.34
CA LEU A 117 -6.49 0.64 3.06
C LEU A 117 -7.79 1.36 2.72
N GLN A 118 -8.05 1.51 1.42
CA GLN A 118 -9.34 1.98 0.93
C GLN A 118 -10.47 1.11 1.50
N PRO A 119 -11.45 1.67 2.22
CA PRO A 119 -12.47 0.88 2.90
C PRO A 119 -13.49 0.26 1.95
N ASN A 120 -13.69 0.88 0.78
CA ASN A 120 -14.56 0.39 -0.27
C ASN A 120 -13.82 0.43 -1.61
N LEU A 121 -13.59 -0.74 -2.18
CA LEU A 121 -12.95 -0.92 -3.48
C LEU A 121 -13.99 -1.05 -4.61
N GLY A 122 -15.30 -1.00 -4.28
CA GLY A 122 -16.35 -1.34 -5.20
C GLY A 122 -16.54 -2.85 -5.37
N GLU A 123 -17.35 -3.24 -6.34
CA GLU A 123 -17.63 -4.65 -6.63
C GLU A 123 -16.58 -5.26 -7.57
N ASN A 124 -15.95 -4.41 -8.37
CA ASN A 124 -14.98 -4.82 -9.40
C ASN A 124 -13.63 -4.12 -9.13
N TYR A 125 -12.61 -4.92 -8.83
CA TYR A 125 -11.25 -4.40 -8.60
C TYR A 125 -10.19 -5.46 -8.82
N VAL A 126 -8.94 -5.02 -8.93
CA VAL A 126 -7.77 -5.90 -8.91
C VAL A 126 -7.02 -5.70 -7.60
N TRP A 127 -6.77 -6.79 -6.90
CA TRP A 127 -6.01 -6.80 -5.66
C TRP A 127 -4.65 -7.43 -5.87
N ILE A 128 -3.57 -6.68 -5.59
CA ILE A 128 -2.21 -7.20 -5.67
C ILE A 128 -1.63 -7.35 -4.27
N ASN A 129 -1.40 -8.58 -3.85
CA ASN A 129 -0.78 -8.90 -2.58
C ASN A 129 0.73 -9.08 -2.76
N LEU A 130 1.50 -8.02 -2.52
CA LEU A 130 2.95 -8.03 -2.71
C LEU A 130 3.67 -9.14 -1.93
N PRO A 131 3.40 -9.38 -0.64
CA PRO A 131 4.02 -10.47 0.11
C PRO A 131 3.72 -11.87 -0.42
N GLN A 132 2.59 -12.08 -1.09
CA GLN A 132 2.19 -13.37 -1.65
C GLN A 132 2.57 -13.52 -3.12
N TYR A 133 3.05 -12.46 -3.77
CA TYR A 133 3.33 -12.43 -5.22
C TYR A 133 2.10 -12.79 -6.05
N ASP A 134 0.93 -12.32 -5.61
CA ASP A 134 -0.36 -12.72 -6.15
C ASP A 134 -1.18 -11.51 -6.57
N LEU A 135 -1.88 -11.63 -7.71
CA LEU A 135 -2.86 -10.68 -8.23
C LEU A 135 -4.19 -11.42 -8.34
N GLN A 136 -5.23 -10.84 -7.79
CA GLN A 136 -6.59 -11.35 -7.86
C GLN A 136 -7.47 -10.36 -8.60
N VAL A 137 -8.25 -10.85 -9.53
CA VAL A 137 -9.35 -10.12 -10.16
C VAL A 137 -10.61 -10.42 -9.38
N VAL A 138 -11.29 -9.37 -8.93
CA VAL A 138 -12.55 -9.48 -8.20
C VAL A 138 -13.64 -8.83 -9.04
N GLU A 139 -14.68 -9.59 -9.35
CA GLU A 139 -15.87 -9.14 -10.06
C GLU A 139 -17.10 -9.51 -9.25
N ASN A 140 -18.00 -8.54 -9.07
CA ASN A 140 -19.21 -8.69 -8.25
C ASN A 140 -18.91 -9.26 -6.84
N GLY A 141 -17.80 -8.79 -6.24
CA GLY A 141 -17.36 -9.21 -4.91
C GLY A 141 -16.75 -10.62 -4.83
N SER A 142 -16.61 -11.34 -5.95
CA SER A 142 -16.04 -12.68 -6.04
C SER A 142 -14.73 -12.70 -6.81
N ILE A 143 -13.77 -13.52 -6.37
CA ILE A 143 -12.50 -13.71 -7.10
C ILE A 143 -12.80 -14.55 -8.35
N THR A 144 -12.60 -13.96 -9.53
CA THR A 144 -12.78 -14.63 -10.83
C THR A 144 -11.46 -15.19 -11.37
N ASP A 145 -10.36 -14.50 -11.12
CA ASP A 145 -9.05 -14.88 -11.62
C ASP A 145 -7.94 -14.59 -10.61
N SER A 146 -6.84 -15.36 -10.71
CA SER A 146 -5.64 -15.17 -9.90
C SER A 146 -4.38 -15.42 -10.73
N TYR A 147 -3.40 -14.54 -10.60
CA TYR A 147 -2.15 -14.56 -11.37
C TYR A 147 -0.95 -14.34 -10.46
N LYS A 148 0.18 -14.97 -10.77
CA LYS A 148 1.45 -14.65 -10.14
C LYS A 148 2.02 -13.35 -10.69
N VAL A 149 2.55 -12.51 -9.80
CA VAL A 149 3.17 -11.23 -10.17
C VAL A 149 4.64 -11.17 -9.79
N ILE A 150 5.38 -10.38 -10.55
CA ILE A 150 6.76 -10.02 -10.23
C ILE A 150 6.73 -8.68 -9.48
N ILE A 151 7.36 -8.65 -8.33
CA ILE A 151 7.50 -7.44 -7.52
C ILE A 151 8.94 -6.92 -7.53
N GLY A 152 9.11 -5.68 -7.11
CA GLY A 152 10.43 -5.05 -6.97
C GLY A 152 11.30 -5.71 -5.89
N LYS A 153 12.62 -5.56 -6.03
CA LYS A 153 13.61 -6.00 -5.04
C LYS A 153 13.59 -5.09 -3.80
N LYS A 154 14.28 -5.49 -2.71
CA LYS A 154 14.37 -4.69 -1.47
C LYS A 154 14.93 -3.28 -1.71
N GLU A 155 15.87 -3.15 -2.63
CA GLU A 155 16.53 -1.88 -3.00
C GLU A 155 15.66 -1.01 -3.92
N ARG A 156 14.64 -1.61 -4.54
CA ARG A 156 13.69 -0.97 -5.47
C ARG A 156 12.31 -1.58 -5.27
N LYS A 157 11.70 -1.24 -4.16
CA LYS A 157 10.41 -1.80 -3.75
C LYS A 157 9.30 -1.40 -4.72
N THR A 158 8.36 -2.30 -4.91
CA THR A 158 7.06 -1.94 -5.51
C THR A 158 6.32 -1.03 -4.54
N PRO A 159 5.86 0.15 -4.96
CA PRO A 159 5.11 1.06 -4.10
C PRO A 159 3.76 0.44 -3.69
N ILE A 160 3.25 0.86 -2.53
CA ILE A 160 1.91 0.49 -2.06
C ILE A 160 1.00 1.66 -2.39
N LEU A 161 0.08 1.44 -3.32
CA LEU A 161 -0.82 2.48 -3.81
C LEU A 161 -2.19 1.90 -4.17
N SER A 162 -3.18 2.78 -4.32
CA SER A 162 -4.48 2.48 -4.88
C SER A 162 -4.76 3.46 -6.02
N SER A 163 -5.29 2.97 -7.14
CA SER A 163 -5.62 3.79 -8.30
C SER A 163 -6.78 3.17 -9.08
N ALA A 164 -7.47 3.98 -9.85
CA ALA A 164 -8.49 3.49 -10.77
C ALA A 164 -7.87 3.07 -12.12
N PHE A 165 -8.44 2.04 -12.74
CA PHE A 165 -8.08 1.65 -14.11
C PHE A 165 -8.73 2.59 -15.13
N ASN A 166 -7.92 3.07 -16.07
CA ASN A 166 -8.40 3.84 -17.21
C ASN A 166 -8.37 3.03 -18.52
N GLY A 167 -7.73 1.88 -18.52
CA GLY A 167 -7.62 1.01 -19.68
C GLY A 167 -6.69 -0.18 -19.47
N ILE A 168 -6.78 -1.14 -20.38
CA ILE A 168 -5.94 -2.34 -20.42
C ILE A 168 -5.18 -2.34 -21.74
N ILE A 169 -3.87 -2.52 -21.66
CA ILE A 169 -3.03 -2.67 -22.85
C ILE A 169 -2.69 -4.15 -23.00
N VAL A 170 -3.18 -4.74 -24.08
CA VAL A 170 -2.87 -6.14 -24.43
C VAL A 170 -1.51 -6.22 -25.12
N ASN A 171 -0.69 -7.21 -24.74
CA ASN A 171 0.67 -7.40 -25.26
C ASN A 171 1.55 -6.13 -25.19
N PRO A 172 1.67 -5.48 -24.03
CA PRO A 172 2.40 -4.23 -23.92
C PRO A 172 3.89 -4.46 -24.14
N LYS A 173 4.52 -3.50 -24.84
CA LYS A 173 5.98 -3.40 -24.85
C LYS A 173 6.44 -2.74 -23.54
N TRP A 174 7.42 -3.32 -22.88
CA TRP A 174 7.96 -2.73 -21.67
C TRP A 174 9.11 -1.75 -21.99
N THR A 175 8.94 -0.49 -21.67
CA THR A 175 10.02 0.49 -21.73
C THR A 175 10.82 0.44 -20.42
N VAL A 176 12.13 0.25 -20.52
CA VAL A 176 13.01 0.14 -19.35
C VAL A 176 13.02 1.45 -18.56
N PRO A 177 12.63 1.44 -17.28
CA PRO A 177 12.70 2.62 -16.41
C PRO A 177 14.14 3.14 -16.25
N PRO A 178 14.35 4.47 -16.06
CA PRO A 178 15.68 5.06 -15.95
C PRO A 178 16.57 4.45 -14.87
N THR A 179 16.00 4.09 -13.72
CA THR A 179 16.73 3.46 -12.61
C THR A 179 17.25 2.06 -12.96
N ILE A 180 16.42 1.24 -13.61
CA ILE A 180 16.81 -0.10 -14.09
C ILE A 180 17.80 0.03 -15.22
N LEU A 181 17.58 0.99 -16.12
CA LEU A 181 18.50 1.26 -17.22
C LEU A 181 19.91 1.55 -16.69
N LYS A 182 20.04 2.54 -15.79
CA LYS A 182 21.33 2.97 -15.25
C LYS A 182 22.03 1.87 -14.45
N ASN A 183 21.31 1.18 -13.59
CA ASN A 183 21.92 0.29 -12.59
C ASN A 183 22.05 -1.16 -13.05
N ASP A 184 21.26 -1.60 -14.02
CA ASP A 184 21.26 -3.01 -14.46
C ASP A 184 21.64 -3.16 -15.93
N VAL A 185 20.94 -2.43 -16.83
CA VAL A 185 21.09 -2.65 -18.27
C VAL A 185 22.40 -2.10 -18.79
N VAL A 186 22.73 -0.85 -18.49
CA VAL A 186 23.95 -0.18 -18.99
C VAL A 186 25.21 -0.92 -18.58
N PRO A 187 25.44 -1.28 -17.30
CA PRO A 187 26.65 -2.01 -16.91
C PRO A 187 26.78 -3.36 -17.61
N LYS A 188 25.69 -4.13 -17.68
CA LYS A 188 25.70 -5.47 -18.31
C LYS A 188 25.89 -5.40 -19.82
N ALA A 189 25.21 -4.45 -20.48
CA ALA A 189 25.34 -4.27 -21.92
C ALA A 189 26.69 -3.66 -22.33
N THR A 190 27.34 -2.90 -21.45
CA THR A 190 28.71 -2.41 -21.67
C THR A 190 29.70 -3.58 -21.63
N ALA A 191 29.53 -4.49 -20.66
CA ALA A 191 30.36 -5.68 -20.56
C ALA A 191 30.11 -6.67 -21.71
N ASN A 192 28.86 -6.83 -22.15
CA ASN A 192 28.49 -7.73 -23.24
C ASN A 192 27.29 -7.20 -24.01
N ARG A 193 27.50 -6.77 -25.25
CA ARG A 193 26.46 -6.28 -26.17
C ARG A 193 25.38 -7.31 -26.48
N GLY A 194 25.68 -8.60 -26.39
CA GLY A 194 24.71 -9.69 -26.52
C GLY A 194 23.59 -9.65 -25.48
N TYR A 195 23.78 -8.88 -24.38
CA TYR A 195 22.75 -8.65 -23.36
C TYR A 195 21.45 -8.13 -23.94
N PHE A 196 21.51 -7.24 -24.95
CA PHE A 196 20.31 -6.72 -25.59
C PHE A 196 19.49 -7.81 -26.27
N ALA A 197 20.14 -8.68 -27.04
CA ALA A 197 19.47 -9.79 -27.72
C ALA A 197 18.92 -10.81 -26.71
N SER A 198 19.71 -11.22 -25.72
CA SER A 198 19.32 -12.18 -24.70
C SER A 198 18.11 -11.73 -23.89
N ASN A 199 17.95 -10.41 -23.70
CA ASN A 199 16.82 -9.82 -22.98
C ASN A 199 15.75 -9.22 -23.90
N ARG A 200 15.83 -9.49 -25.22
CA ARG A 200 14.89 -8.98 -26.24
C ARG A 200 14.70 -7.46 -26.18
N LEU A 201 15.78 -6.74 -25.86
CA LEU A 201 15.80 -5.28 -25.78
C LEU A 201 16.13 -4.68 -27.14
N THR A 202 15.27 -3.82 -27.63
CA THR A 202 15.49 -2.99 -28.80
C THR A 202 15.81 -1.56 -28.34
N ILE A 203 16.82 -0.97 -28.97
CA ILE A 203 17.29 0.38 -28.68
C ILE A 203 16.73 1.33 -29.74
N PHE A 204 16.19 2.45 -29.31
CA PHE A 204 15.71 3.53 -30.18
C PHE A 204 16.38 4.84 -29.79
N ASP A 205 16.87 5.58 -30.76
CA ASP A 205 17.30 6.96 -30.56
C ASP A 205 16.08 7.84 -30.24
N LYS A 206 16.12 8.60 -29.15
CA LYS A 206 14.97 9.41 -28.72
C LYS A 206 14.65 10.56 -29.66
N LYS A 207 15.66 11.14 -30.32
CA LYS A 207 15.51 12.29 -31.19
C LYS A 207 14.95 11.91 -32.55
N SER A 208 15.51 10.88 -33.18
CA SER A 208 15.11 10.43 -34.52
C SER A 208 14.00 9.37 -34.50
N GLY A 209 13.77 8.70 -33.37
CA GLY A 209 12.86 7.56 -33.28
C GLY A 209 13.39 6.28 -33.96
N LYS A 210 14.55 6.33 -34.60
CA LYS A 210 15.11 5.21 -35.37
C LYS A 210 15.70 4.16 -34.43
N GLN A 211 15.64 2.89 -34.86
CA GLN A 211 16.28 1.79 -34.16
C GLN A 211 17.80 1.89 -34.32
N VAL A 212 18.49 1.64 -33.20
CA VAL A 212 19.97 1.63 -33.11
C VAL A 212 20.46 0.20 -32.94
N SER A 213 21.42 -0.20 -33.74
CA SER A 213 22.10 -1.49 -33.56
C SER A 213 22.87 -1.52 -32.26
N PRO A 214 22.90 -2.65 -31.52
CA PRO A 214 23.78 -2.81 -30.35
C PRO A 214 25.23 -2.43 -30.60
N ASN A 215 25.75 -2.64 -31.80
CA ASN A 215 27.14 -2.30 -32.18
C ASN A 215 27.35 -0.78 -32.24
N ASN A 216 26.36 -0.01 -32.60
CA ASN A 216 26.40 1.44 -32.73
C ASN A 216 25.94 2.14 -31.44
N TRP A 217 25.51 1.39 -30.44
CA TRP A 217 25.11 1.93 -29.14
C TRP A 217 26.32 2.50 -28.35
N ASN A 218 26.18 3.72 -27.87
CA ASN A 218 27.21 4.34 -27.05
C ASN A 218 26.77 4.35 -25.57
N PRO A 219 27.45 3.61 -24.66
CA PRO A 219 27.09 3.58 -23.25
C PRO A 219 27.23 4.93 -22.55
N ALA A 220 28.15 5.81 -22.99
CA ALA A 220 28.27 7.14 -22.41
C ALA A 220 27.02 8.01 -22.63
N ASN A 221 26.32 7.78 -23.74
CA ASN A 221 25.12 8.51 -24.13
C ASN A 221 23.83 7.69 -23.88
N TYR A 222 23.84 6.73 -22.94
CA TYR A 222 22.72 5.82 -22.71
C TYR A 222 21.37 6.55 -22.48
N ALA A 223 21.39 7.74 -21.92
CA ALA A 223 20.21 8.52 -21.64
C ALA A 223 19.51 9.07 -22.89
N SER A 224 20.23 9.18 -24.04
CA SER A 224 19.65 9.61 -25.32
C SER A 224 18.86 8.53 -26.03
N TYR A 225 18.89 7.30 -25.54
CA TYR A 225 18.16 6.18 -26.12
C TYR A 225 16.96 5.77 -25.26
N ARG A 226 15.96 5.19 -25.93
CA ARG A 226 14.83 4.49 -25.30
C ARG A 226 15.03 2.99 -25.50
N TYR A 227 14.90 2.21 -24.45
CA TYR A 227 15.10 0.78 -24.44
C TYR A 227 13.74 0.10 -24.24
N VAL A 228 13.37 -0.75 -25.20
CA VAL A 228 12.05 -1.38 -25.23
C VAL A 228 12.23 -2.89 -25.28
N GLN A 229 11.70 -3.57 -24.28
CA GLN A 229 11.62 -5.02 -24.33
C GLN A 229 10.46 -5.42 -25.23
N GLN A 230 10.73 -6.25 -26.19
CA GLN A 230 9.70 -6.80 -27.07
C GLN A 230 8.84 -7.79 -26.30
N THR A 231 7.56 -7.84 -26.66
CA THR A 231 6.63 -8.84 -26.13
C THR A 231 7.17 -10.24 -26.36
N GLY A 232 7.02 -11.12 -25.38
CA GLY A 232 7.35 -12.53 -25.52
C GLY A 232 6.27 -13.29 -26.28
N ARG A 233 6.41 -14.62 -26.33
CA ARG A 233 5.34 -15.53 -26.76
C ARG A 233 4.18 -15.48 -25.75
N LEU A 234 3.06 -16.15 -26.04
CA LEU A 234 1.76 -16.15 -25.32
C LEU A 234 1.81 -16.23 -23.76
N ASN A 235 2.96 -16.56 -23.17
CA ASN A 235 3.18 -16.65 -21.71
C ASN A 235 3.94 -15.45 -21.15
N SER A 236 4.18 -14.40 -21.91
CA SER A 236 4.88 -13.23 -21.38
C SER A 236 3.93 -12.35 -20.55
N LEU A 237 4.50 -11.88 -19.45
CA LEU A 237 3.86 -11.05 -18.46
C LEU A 237 3.06 -9.90 -19.10
N GLY A 238 1.76 -9.86 -18.82
CA GLY A 238 0.94 -8.69 -19.08
C GLY A 238 1.37 -7.54 -18.18
N GLN A 239 1.25 -6.32 -18.65
CA GLN A 239 1.41 -5.13 -17.81
C GLN A 239 0.07 -4.40 -17.74
N ILE A 240 -0.34 -4.11 -16.50
CA ILE A 240 -1.47 -3.23 -16.24
C ILE A 240 -0.90 -1.82 -16.08
N LYS A 241 -1.48 -0.86 -16.77
CA LYS A 241 -1.18 0.58 -16.64
C LYS A 241 -2.35 1.31 -16.04
#